data_9c104161864425a8a324f1df460f6e61
#
_entry.id   9c104161864425a8a324f1df460f6e61
#
_cell.length_a   1.000
_cell.length_b   1.000
_cell.length_c   1.000
_cell.angle_alpha   90.00
_cell.angle_beta   90.00
_cell.angle_gamma   90.00
#
_symmetry.space_group_name_H-M   'P 1'
#
loop_
_entity.id
_entity.type
_entity.pdbx_description
1 polymer ?
#
loop_
_entity_poly.entity_id
_entity_poly.type
_entity_poly.pdbx_seq_one_letter_code
_entity_poly.pdbx_strand_id
1 'polypeptide(L)'
;MAEDVVIVNGARTPFCEWQGGKRGDGNPGGLLKDVSAIKLGEIAIKGALEKSNTSPKDVDHVVMGYALQTCDQAIFGARHAGLGAEIPQEVPMLTLSRICGSGVQSIVTGAQMIMLGEANTVVAGGMENLSQAPHVLRGMRDTYKLARPPKAGTELEKDMEDYLFTNLLDGFCGSFMAQTSDEICKRKGVTREETDA
;
A
#
# COMPACT_ATOMS: atom_id res chain seq x y z
N MET A 1 3.91 16.17 -30.75
CA MET A 1 4.40 14.78 -30.69
C MET A 1 4.35 14.42 -29.25
N ALA A 2 3.88 13.23 -28.86
CA ALA A 2 3.97 12.81 -27.48
C ALA A 2 5.46 12.68 -27.11
N GLU A 3 5.87 13.32 -26.03
CA GLU A 3 7.22 13.14 -25.52
C GLU A 3 7.40 11.71 -25.03
N ASP A 4 8.59 11.14 -25.28
CA ASP A 4 8.91 9.80 -24.78
C ASP A 4 9.06 9.82 -23.26
N VAL A 5 8.23 9.07 -22.57
CA VAL A 5 8.31 8.92 -21.12
C VAL A 5 9.30 7.80 -20.80
N VAL A 6 10.29 8.10 -19.97
CA VAL A 6 11.34 7.16 -19.59
C VAL A 6 11.35 6.90 -18.09
N ILE A 7 11.73 5.70 -17.69
CA ILE A 7 12.01 5.36 -16.28
C ILE A 7 13.52 5.52 -16.07
N VAL A 8 13.91 6.49 -15.25
CA VAL A 8 15.32 6.83 -15.03
C VAL A 8 15.98 5.82 -14.08
N ASN A 9 15.37 5.59 -12.93
CA ASN A 9 15.89 4.64 -11.92
C ASN A 9 14.79 4.28 -10.91
N GLY A 10 15.14 3.40 -9.96
CA GLY A 10 14.24 3.01 -8.89
C GLY A 10 14.96 2.41 -7.69
N ALA A 11 14.28 2.39 -6.58
CA ALA A 11 14.73 1.76 -5.35
C ALA A 11 13.59 1.02 -4.65
N ARG A 12 13.95 0.07 -3.82
CA ARG A 12 13.01 -0.76 -3.09
C ARG A 12 13.60 -1.12 -1.72
N THR A 13 12.78 -1.12 -0.69
CA THR A 13 13.10 -1.76 0.59
C THR A 13 13.07 -3.29 0.43
N PRO A 14 13.70 -4.06 1.33
CA PRO A 14 13.54 -5.52 1.34
C PRO A 14 12.06 -5.92 1.46
N PHE A 15 11.68 -7.01 0.82
CA PHE A 15 10.44 -7.71 1.13
C PHE A 15 10.63 -8.52 2.40
N CYS A 16 9.73 -8.37 3.35
CA CYS A 16 9.78 -9.10 4.60
C CYS A 16 8.55 -10.00 4.70
N GLU A 17 8.80 -11.30 4.71
CA GLU A 17 7.76 -12.29 4.90
C GLU A 17 7.18 -12.19 6.32
N TRP A 18 5.86 -12.35 6.41
CA TRP A 18 5.19 -12.44 7.69
C TRP A 18 5.57 -13.76 8.38
N GLN A 19 6.11 -13.67 9.58
CA GLN A 19 6.50 -14.81 10.43
C GLN A 19 5.56 -14.91 11.63
N GLY A 20 5.42 -16.09 12.21
CA GLY A 20 4.53 -16.31 13.34
C GLY A 20 3.20 -16.90 12.88
N GLY A 21 3.25 -18.03 12.25
CA GLY A 21 2.08 -18.75 11.79
C GLY A 21 1.33 -19.50 12.88
N LYS A 22 0.51 -20.44 12.45
CA LYS A 22 -0.45 -21.24 13.21
C LYS A 22 0.10 -21.95 14.46
N ARG A 23 1.41 -21.96 14.70
CA ARG A 23 2.08 -22.67 15.81
C ARG A 23 2.50 -21.76 16.96
N GLY A 24 2.33 -20.43 16.84
CA GLY A 24 2.70 -19.48 17.91
C GLY A 24 4.19 -19.43 18.25
N ASP A 25 5.04 -19.93 17.37
CA ASP A 25 6.49 -20.09 17.55
C ASP A 25 7.26 -18.94 16.89
N GLY A 26 6.95 -17.72 17.22
CA GLY A 26 7.68 -16.57 16.69
C GLY A 26 7.04 -15.25 17.04
N ASN A 27 7.75 -14.15 16.77
CA ASN A 27 7.16 -12.83 16.80
C ASN A 27 6.24 -12.67 15.58
N PRO A 28 4.92 -12.55 15.75
CA PRO A 28 4.02 -12.35 14.61
C PRO A 28 4.39 -11.08 13.85
N GLY A 29 4.34 -11.17 12.53
CA GLY A 29 4.70 -10.09 11.61
C GLY A 29 6.05 -10.28 10.93
N GLY A 30 6.36 -9.44 9.94
CA GLY A 30 7.63 -9.43 9.22
C GLY A 30 8.74 -8.69 10.00
N LEU A 31 9.99 -8.79 9.55
CA LEU A 31 11.13 -8.08 10.15
C LEU A 31 10.93 -6.56 10.20
N LEU A 32 10.18 -5.99 9.28
CA LEU A 32 9.86 -4.56 9.22
C LEU A 32 8.45 -4.23 9.76
N LYS A 33 7.84 -5.12 10.53
CA LYS A 33 6.48 -4.96 11.06
C LYS A 33 6.24 -3.65 11.82
N ASP A 34 7.26 -3.14 12.49
CA ASP A 34 7.19 -1.93 13.30
C ASP A 34 7.52 -0.65 12.52
N VAL A 35 7.83 -0.77 11.22
CA VAL A 35 8.09 0.36 10.34
C VAL A 35 6.82 0.66 9.53
N SER A 36 6.27 1.87 9.66
CA SER A 36 5.04 2.23 8.94
C SER A 36 5.23 2.16 7.42
N ALA A 37 4.16 1.88 6.69
CA ALA A 37 4.16 1.91 5.22
C ALA A 37 4.66 3.26 4.67
N ILE A 38 4.27 4.37 5.32
CA ILE A 38 4.73 5.73 4.97
C ILE A 38 6.26 5.83 5.09
N LYS A 39 6.84 5.32 6.18
CA LYS A 39 8.29 5.35 6.38
C LYS A 39 9.03 4.46 5.37
N LEU A 40 8.47 3.32 5.02
CA LEU A 40 9.02 2.47 3.95
C LEU A 40 8.97 3.19 2.61
N GLY A 41 7.88 3.89 2.31
CA GLY A 41 7.73 4.73 1.11
C GLY A 41 8.76 5.87 1.08
N GLU A 42 8.93 6.59 2.18
CA GLU A 42 9.95 7.64 2.32
C GLU A 42 11.36 7.12 1.98
N ILE A 43 11.74 5.98 2.57
CA ILE A 43 13.06 5.37 2.34
C ILE A 43 13.23 5.00 0.86
N ALA A 44 12.20 4.41 0.25
CA ALA A 44 12.24 4.03 -1.17
C ALA A 44 12.34 5.25 -2.09
N ILE A 45 11.60 6.34 -1.79
CA ILE A 45 11.68 7.60 -2.54
C ILE A 45 13.10 8.19 -2.45
N LYS A 46 13.65 8.31 -1.25
CA LYS A 46 15.03 8.80 -1.05
C LYS A 46 16.05 7.99 -1.86
N GLY A 47 15.95 6.66 -1.77
CA GLY A 47 16.84 5.78 -2.53
C GLY A 47 16.66 5.88 -4.05
N ALA A 48 15.46 6.12 -4.55
CA ALA A 48 15.21 6.33 -5.97
C ALA A 48 15.79 7.65 -6.47
N LEU A 49 15.59 8.74 -5.71
CA LEU A 49 16.16 10.07 -6.02
C LEU A 49 17.69 10.04 -6.01
N GLU A 50 18.30 9.41 -5.02
CA GLU A 50 19.76 9.24 -4.94
C GLU A 50 20.30 8.46 -6.14
N LYS A 51 19.72 7.29 -6.46
CA LYS A 51 20.17 6.46 -7.59
C LYS A 51 19.96 7.10 -8.95
N SER A 52 18.95 7.95 -9.10
CA SER A 52 18.70 8.70 -10.34
C SER A 52 19.49 10.00 -10.42
N ASN A 53 20.22 10.37 -9.36
CA ASN A 53 20.85 11.68 -9.22
C ASN A 53 19.87 12.84 -9.45
N THR A 54 18.63 12.67 -8.97
CA THR A 54 17.55 13.64 -9.09
C THR A 54 17.42 14.39 -7.77
N SER A 55 17.46 15.73 -7.82
CA SER A 55 17.20 16.53 -6.62
C SER A 55 15.72 16.44 -6.21
N PRO A 56 15.40 16.36 -4.92
CA PRO A 56 13.99 16.47 -4.45
C PRO A 56 13.26 17.71 -4.99
N LYS A 57 13.99 18.79 -5.29
CA LYS A 57 13.44 20.05 -5.83
C LYS A 57 13.06 19.98 -7.30
N ASP A 58 13.56 18.97 -8.02
CA ASP A 58 13.27 18.77 -9.46
C ASP A 58 12.06 17.85 -9.66
N VAL A 59 11.41 17.42 -8.58
CA VAL A 59 10.20 16.58 -8.62
C VAL A 59 8.98 17.47 -8.75
N ASP A 60 8.18 17.25 -9.79
CA ASP A 60 6.94 17.99 -10.04
C ASP A 60 5.70 17.30 -9.42
N HIS A 61 5.73 15.98 -9.26
CA HIS A 61 4.62 15.22 -8.68
C HIS A 61 5.08 13.92 -8.02
N VAL A 62 4.35 13.51 -6.97
CA VAL A 62 4.53 12.19 -6.33
C VAL A 62 3.25 11.40 -6.45
N VAL A 63 3.34 10.15 -6.93
CA VAL A 63 2.19 9.23 -7.03
C VAL A 63 2.54 7.92 -6.32
N MET A 64 1.89 7.63 -5.21
CA MET A 64 2.15 6.42 -4.43
C MET A 64 0.91 5.54 -4.31
N GLY A 65 1.07 4.29 -4.67
CA GLY A 65 0.09 3.24 -4.40
C GLY A 65 0.06 2.89 -2.92
N TYR A 66 -1.15 2.79 -2.34
CA TYR A 66 -1.34 2.35 -0.97
C TYR A 66 -2.69 1.64 -0.87
N ALA A 67 -2.66 0.31 -0.96
CA ALA A 67 -3.88 -0.47 -1.11
C ALA A 67 -4.66 -0.59 0.20
N LEU A 68 -3.97 -0.90 1.30
CA LEU A 68 -4.57 -1.10 2.61
C LEU A 68 -4.00 -0.10 3.62
N GLN A 69 -4.82 0.83 4.06
CA GLN A 69 -4.44 1.86 5.02
C GLN A 69 -4.26 1.26 6.42
N THR A 70 -3.02 0.97 6.79
CA THR A 70 -2.68 0.21 8.00
C THR A 70 -2.12 1.03 9.15
N CYS A 71 -1.79 2.30 8.94
CA CYS A 71 -1.34 3.18 10.00
C CYS A 71 -2.29 4.37 10.21
N ASP A 72 -2.18 5.05 11.33
CA ASP A 72 -3.03 6.17 11.75
C ASP A 72 -2.97 7.38 10.81
N GLN A 73 -1.86 7.56 10.10
CA GLN A 73 -1.65 8.66 9.15
C GLN A 73 -1.80 8.22 7.68
N ALA A 74 -2.31 7.03 7.45
CA ALA A 74 -2.40 6.43 6.12
C ALA A 74 -3.16 7.28 5.09
N ILE A 75 -4.15 8.06 5.54
CA ILE A 75 -4.91 8.99 4.70
C ILE A 75 -4.01 10.04 4.00
N PHE A 76 -2.88 10.39 4.61
CA PHE A 76 -1.89 11.30 4.04
C PHE A 76 -0.78 10.59 3.27
N GLY A 77 -0.85 9.31 3.08
CA GLY A 77 0.13 8.37 2.53
C GLY A 77 1.25 8.97 1.69
N ALA A 78 0.99 9.25 0.41
CA ALA A 78 1.97 9.82 -0.52
C ALA A 78 2.53 11.17 -0.02
N ARG A 79 1.67 12.00 0.60
CA ARG A 79 2.05 13.31 1.11
C ARG A 79 3.13 13.21 2.18
N HIS A 80 2.93 12.37 3.18
CA HIS A 80 3.90 12.22 4.25
C HIS A 80 5.18 11.49 3.80
N ALA A 81 5.06 10.51 2.89
CA ALA A 81 6.21 9.84 2.33
C ALA A 81 7.10 10.80 1.50
N GLY A 82 6.48 11.64 0.68
CA GLY A 82 7.19 12.64 -0.13
C GLY A 82 7.82 13.74 0.71
N LEU A 83 7.10 14.30 1.69
CA LEU A 83 7.66 15.29 2.61
C LEU A 83 8.80 14.72 3.44
N GLY A 84 8.68 13.48 3.93
CA GLY A 84 9.76 12.79 4.63
C GLY A 84 10.98 12.54 3.73
N ALA A 85 10.78 12.46 2.42
CA ALA A 85 11.85 12.39 1.43
C ALA A 85 12.38 13.76 0.98
N GLU A 86 12.04 14.83 1.70
CA GLU A 86 12.50 16.20 1.47
C GLU A 86 12.01 16.82 0.14
N ILE A 87 10.99 16.23 -0.49
CA ILE A 87 10.32 16.84 -1.63
C ILE A 87 9.56 18.08 -1.14
N PRO A 88 9.67 19.23 -1.84
CA PRO A 88 9.07 20.47 -1.42
C PRO A 88 7.56 20.39 -1.15
N GLN A 89 7.08 21.17 -0.19
CA GLN A 89 5.66 21.14 0.21
C GLN A 89 4.71 21.63 -0.88
N GLU A 90 5.20 22.38 -1.85
CA GLU A 90 4.45 22.88 -3.00
C GLU A 90 4.11 21.77 -4.00
N VAL A 91 4.90 20.69 -4.01
CA VAL A 91 4.73 19.57 -4.94
C VAL A 91 3.45 18.82 -4.59
N PRO A 92 2.53 18.63 -5.54
CA PRO A 92 1.34 17.84 -5.32
C PRO A 92 1.68 16.35 -5.18
N MET A 93 0.94 15.65 -4.31
CA MET A 93 1.21 14.25 -4.00
C MET A 93 -0.09 13.48 -3.94
N LEU A 94 -0.20 12.42 -4.74
CA LEU A 94 -1.39 11.59 -4.90
C LEU A 94 -1.18 10.20 -4.28
N THR A 95 -2.04 9.83 -3.37
CA THR A 95 -2.19 8.43 -2.95
C THR A 95 -3.31 7.79 -3.77
N LEU A 96 -3.03 6.66 -4.41
CA LEU A 96 -4.03 5.93 -5.18
C LEU A 96 -4.13 4.46 -4.73
N SER A 97 -5.28 3.87 -5.00
CA SER A 97 -5.49 2.44 -4.78
C SER A 97 -6.12 1.78 -6.01
N ARG A 98 -5.48 0.72 -6.45
CA ARG A 98 -5.98 -0.28 -7.39
C ARG A 98 -5.66 -1.68 -6.85
N ILE A 99 -5.84 -1.84 -5.54
CA ILE A 99 -5.48 -3.03 -4.77
C ILE A 99 -4.03 -3.46 -5.08
N CYS A 100 -3.77 -4.72 -5.39
CA CYS A 100 -2.42 -5.24 -5.69
C CYS A 100 -1.76 -4.56 -6.91
N GLY A 101 -2.53 -3.97 -7.81
CA GLY A 101 -2.06 -3.23 -8.98
C GLY A 101 -1.67 -1.77 -8.73
N SER A 102 -1.75 -1.28 -7.48
CA SER A 102 -1.56 0.16 -7.17
C SER A 102 -0.18 0.67 -7.56
N GLY A 103 0.88 -0.12 -7.33
CA GLY A 103 2.24 0.29 -7.69
C GLY A 103 2.43 0.44 -9.21
N VAL A 104 1.88 -0.47 -10.00
CA VAL A 104 1.89 -0.34 -11.47
C VAL A 104 1.02 0.83 -11.92
N GLN A 105 -0.16 1.01 -11.30
CA GLN A 105 -1.04 2.13 -11.62
C GLN A 105 -0.38 3.48 -11.32
N SER A 106 0.42 3.59 -10.27
CA SER A 106 1.14 4.84 -9.98
C SER A 106 2.11 5.23 -11.09
N ILE A 107 2.82 4.25 -11.67
CA ILE A 107 3.71 4.46 -12.82
C ILE A 107 2.91 4.90 -14.06
N VAL A 108 1.80 4.22 -14.35
CA VAL A 108 0.90 4.59 -15.47
C VAL A 108 0.37 6.01 -15.28
N THR A 109 -0.08 6.36 -14.08
CA THR A 109 -0.59 7.70 -13.77
C THR A 109 0.49 8.76 -13.91
N GLY A 110 1.71 8.50 -13.41
CA GLY A 110 2.84 9.41 -13.58
C GLY A 110 3.22 9.62 -15.05
N ALA A 111 3.24 8.55 -15.84
CA ALA A 111 3.47 8.64 -17.28
C ALA A 111 2.39 9.48 -17.98
N GLN A 112 1.13 9.31 -17.63
CA GLN A 112 0.02 10.11 -18.16
C GLN A 112 0.17 11.59 -17.82
N MET A 113 0.58 11.94 -16.61
CA MET A 113 0.84 13.34 -16.22
C MET A 113 1.94 13.96 -17.08
N ILE A 114 3.02 13.23 -17.36
CA ILE A 114 4.10 13.70 -18.25
C ILE A 114 3.58 13.88 -19.68
N MET A 115 2.86 12.89 -20.21
CA MET A 115 2.30 12.96 -21.57
C MET A 115 1.29 14.10 -21.78
N LEU A 116 0.60 14.51 -20.70
CA LEU A 116 -0.34 15.63 -20.69
C LEU A 116 0.35 16.98 -20.46
N GLY A 117 1.64 16.99 -20.16
CA GLY A 117 2.39 18.22 -19.85
C GLY A 117 2.08 18.80 -18.47
N GLU A 118 1.51 18.00 -17.57
CA GLU A 118 1.21 18.40 -16.18
C GLU A 118 2.46 18.31 -15.27
N ALA A 119 3.42 17.48 -15.65
CA ALA A 119 4.67 17.25 -14.93
C ALA A 119 5.78 16.85 -15.90
N ASN A 120 7.04 17.09 -15.54
CA ASN A 120 8.22 16.61 -16.28
C ASN A 120 8.91 15.47 -15.52
N THR A 121 8.92 15.56 -14.19
CA THR A 121 9.58 14.59 -13.31
C THR A 121 8.58 14.09 -12.27
N VAL A 122 8.28 12.80 -12.30
CA VAL A 122 7.33 12.16 -11.37
C VAL A 122 8.01 11.06 -10.59
N VAL A 123 7.86 11.09 -9.28
CA VAL A 123 8.16 9.94 -8.43
C VAL A 123 6.91 9.06 -8.35
N ALA A 124 7.00 7.84 -8.88
CA ALA A 124 5.90 6.88 -8.89
C ALA A 124 6.32 5.58 -8.20
N GLY A 125 5.48 5.06 -7.31
CA GLY A 125 5.79 3.85 -6.57
C GLY A 125 4.62 3.34 -5.73
N GLY A 126 4.95 2.64 -4.66
CA GLY A 126 3.97 2.14 -3.71
C GLY A 126 4.59 1.83 -2.36
N MET A 127 3.75 1.64 -1.37
CA MET A 127 4.13 1.32 -0.01
C MET A 127 3.03 0.49 0.65
N GLU A 128 3.42 -0.49 1.45
CA GLU A 128 2.47 -1.36 2.16
C GLU A 128 3.12 -1.98 3.40
N ASN A 129 2.38 -2.12 4.48
CA ASN A 129 2.76 -2.94 5.62
C ASN A 129 1.52 -3.66 6.20
N LEU A 130 1.26 -4.86 5.76
CA LEU A 130 0.10 -5.65 6.17
C LEU A 130 0.20 -6.14 7.62
N SER A 131 1.41 -6.19 8.20
CA SER A 131 1.61 -6.54 9.62
C SER A 131 1.01 -5.51 10.58
N GLN A 132 0.73 -4.30 10.10
CA GLN A 132 0.12 -3.21 10.88
C GLN A 132 -1.39 -3.08 10.65
N ALA A 133 -2.01 -4.02 9.95
CA ALA A 133 -3.45 -3.99 9.73
C ALA A 133 -4.20 -4.02 11.08
N PRO A 134 -5.09 -3.06 11.35
CA PRO A 134 -5.80 -2.98 12.62
C PRO A 134 -6.93 -4.01 12.69
N HIS A 135 -7.44 -4.22 13.90
CA HIS A 135 -8.78 -4.76 14.08
C HIS A 135 -9.77 -3.60 14.22
N VAL A 136 -10.95 -3.77 13.67
CA VAL A 136 -11.96 -2.71 13.61
C VAL A 136 -13.27 -3.14 14.27
N LEU A 137 -13.97 -2.17 14.83
CA LEU A 137 -15.32 -2.32 15.36
C LEU A 137 -16.28 -1.46 14.51
N ARG A 138 -17.27 -2.11 13.90
CA ARG A 138 -18.28 -1.39 13.11
C ARG A 138 -19.47 -0.96 13.95
N GLY A 139 -20.26 -0.01 13.46
CA GLY A 139 -21.48 0.47 14.13
C GLY A 139 -21.26 1.31 15.39
N MET A 140 -20.01 1.57 15.77
CA MET A 140 -19.70 2.27 17.02
C MET A 140 -20.06 3.77 17.03
N ARG A 141 -20.27 4.37 15.85
CA ARG A 141 -20.64 5.79 15.75
C ARG A 141 -22.06 6.07 16.23
N ASP A 142 -22.93 5.09 16.15
CA ASP A 142 -24.32 5.21 16.61
C ASP A 142 -24.45 4.99 18.11
N THR A 143 -23.57 4.18 18.70
CA THR A 143 -23.60 3.78 20.11
C THR A 143 -22.65 4.54 21.00
N TYR A 144 -21.56 5.07 20.45
CA TYR A 144 -20.52 5.78 21.21
C TYR A 144 -20.36 7.22 20.73
N LYS A 145 -20.13 8.11 21.71
CA LYS A 145 -19.80 9.52 21.39
C LYS A 145 -18.48 9.57 20.62
N LEU A 146 -18.44 10.45 19.64
CA LEU A 146 -17.24 10.68 18.85
C LEU A 146 -16.02 10.92 19.76
N ALA A 147 -14.88 10.31 19.41
CA ALA A 147 -13.61 10.36 20.11
C ALA A 147 -13.61 9.82 21.57
N ARG A 148 -14.63 9.07 21.96
CA ARG A 148 -14.61 8.37 23.25
C ARG A 148 -14.46 6.86 23.03
N PRO A 149 -13.48 6.21 23.66
CA PRO A 149 -13.36 4.76 23.63
C PRO A 149 -14.54 4.12 24.36
N PRO A 150 -14.86 2.86 24.05
CA PRO A 150 -15.79 2.06 24.83
C PRO A 150 -15.39 2.03 26.31
N LYS A 151 -16.39 1.89 27.20
CA LYS A 151 -16.10 1.75 28.62
C LYS A 151 -15.34 0.45 28.90
N ALA A 152 -14.43 0.50 29.88
CA ALA A 152 -13.77 -0.70 30.35
C ALA A 152 -14.82 -1.77 30.77
N GLY A 153 -14.58 -3.02 30.37
CA GLY A 153 -15.48 -4.14 30.62
C GLY A 153 -16.60 -4.33 29.59
N THR A 154 -16.61 -3.56 28.48
CA THR A 154 -17.49 -3.84 27.34
C THR A 154 -16.95 -5.07 26.59
N GLU A 155 -17.77 -6.09 26.36
CA GLU A 155 -17.38 -7.27 25.56
C GLU A 155 -17.33 -6.91 24.08
N LEU A 156 -16.21 -6.33 23.64
CA LEU A 156 -16.02 -5.89 22.25
C LEU A 156 -15.39 -6.98 21.36
N GLU A 157 -14.80 -7.99 21.96
CA GLU A 157 -14.05 -9.03 21.25
C GLU A 157 -14.90 -9.80 20.23
N LYS A 158 -16.21 -9.92 20.49
CA LYS A 158 -17.15 -10.65 19.62
C LYS A 158 -17.47 -9.91 18.32
N ASP A 159 -17.36 -8.58 18.35
CA ASP A 159 -17.72 -7.70 17.24
C ASP A 159 -16.48 -7.14 16.53
N MET A 160 -15.29 -7.60 16.93
CA MET A 160 -14.02 -7.15 16.39
C MET A 160 -13.69 -7.93 15.11
N GLU A 161 -13.48 -7.18 14.02
CA GLU A 161 -13.12 -7.72 12.71
C GLU A 161 -11.65 -7.49 12.43
N ASP A 162 -10.96 -8.51 11.89
CA ASP A 162 -9.62 -8.33 11.32
C ASP A 162 -9.74 -7.55 10.01
N TYR A 163 -9.25 -6.32 10.02
CA TYR A 163 -9.32 -5.40 8.87
C TYR A 163 -8.61 -5.95 7.63
N LEU A 164 -7.54 -6.73 7.79
CA LEU A 164 -6.83 -7.34 6.68
C LEU A 164 -7.72 -8.34 5.96
N PHE A 165 -8.27 -9.31 6.67
CA PHE A 165 -9.10 -10.35 6.07
C PHE A 165 -10.42 -9.79 5.54
N THR A 166 -11.06 -8.88 6.26
CA THR A 166 -12.32 -8.26 5.82
C THR A 166 -12.16 -7.50 4.50
N ASN A 167 -11.00 -6.84 4.30
CA ASN A 167 -10.76 -6.09 3.05
C ASN A 167 -10.20 -6.94 1.90
N LEU A 168 -9.65 -8.12 2.19
CA LEU A 168 -9.19 -9.05 1.15
C LEU A 168 -10.29 -10.02 0.68
N LEU A 169 -11.39 -10.09 1.38
CA LEU A 169 -12.57 -10.83 0.93
C LEU A 169 -13.33 -9.98 -0.08
N ASP A 170 -13.44 -10.47 -1.30
CA ASP A 170 -14.31 -9.85 -2.30
C ASP A 170 -15.77 -10.14 -1.97
N GLY A 171 -16.48 -9.13 -1.48
CA GLY A 171 -17.89 -9.22 -1.10
C GLY A 171 -18.85 -9.47 -2.27
N PHE A 172 -18.41 -9.25 -3.52
CA PHE A 172 -19.22 -9.50 -4.70
C PHE A 172 -19.28 -11.00 -5.06
N CYS A 173 -18.16 -11.70 -4.99
CA CYS A 173 -18.09 -13.14 -5.28
C CYS A 173 -17.95 -14.02 -4.04
N GLY A 174 -17.79 -13.44 -2.85
CA GLY A 174 -17.63 -14.16 -1.59
C GLY A 174 -16.34 -14.97 -1.49
N SER A 175 -15.28 -14.54 -2.19
CA SER A 175 -14.03 -15.30 -2.30
C SER A 175 -12.80 -14.44 -2.04
N PHE A 176 -11.77 -15.05 -1.46
CA PHE A 176 -10.44 -14.47 -1.43
C PHE A 176 -9.72 -14.67 -2.77
N MET A 177 -8.72 -13.83 -3.07
CA MET A 177 -7.98 -13.89 -4.34
C MET A 177 -7.33 -15.26 -4.60
N ALA A 178 -6.83 -15.94 -3.58
CA ALA A 178 -6.31 -17.31 -3.71
C ALA A 178 -7.38 -18.28 -4.24
N GLN A 179 -8.59 -18.21 -3.70
CA GLN A 179 -9.72 -19.05 -4.16
C GLN A 179 -10.13 -18.71 -5.60
N THR A 180 -10.12 -17.42 -5.94
CA THR A 180 -10.38 -16.95 -7.32
C THR A 180 -9.32 -17.50 -8.28
N SER A 181 -8.04 -17.49 -7.89
CA SER A 181 -6.95 -18.06 -8.67
C SER A 181 -7.14 -19.57 -8.89
N ASP A 182 -7.44 -20.32 -7.83
CA ASP A 182 -7.71 -21.76 -7.92
C ASP A 182 -8.87 -22.07 -8.86
N GLU A 183 -9.94 -21.30 -8.79
CA GLU A 183 -11.10 -21.46 -9.66
C GLU A 183 -10.77 -21.18 -11.13
N ILE A 184 -9.96 -20.16 -11.41
CA ILE A 184 -9.48 -19.87 -12.77
C ILE A 184 -8.60 -20.99 -13.28
N CYS A 185 -7.67 -21.51 -12.48
CA CYS A 185 -6.82 -22.63 -12.84
C CYS A 185 -7.66 -23.87 -13.21
N LYS A 186 -8.67 -24.20 -12.40
CA LYS A 186 -9.59 -25.30 -12.68
C LYS A 186 -10.33 -25.10 -14.02
N ARG A 187 -10.90 -23.92 -14.25
CA ARG A 187 -11.64 -23.61 -15.49
C ARG A 187 -10.76 -23.62 -16.73
N LYS A 188 -9.49 -23.25 -16.59
CA LYS A 188 -8.53 -23.20 -17.71
C LYS A 188 -7.69 -24.45 -17.86
N GLY A 189 -7.82 -25.41 -16.94
CA GLY A 189 -7.03 -26.64 -16.95
C GLY A 189 -5.54 -26.41 -16.65
N VAL A 190 -5.20 -25.30 -15.95
CA VAL A 190 -3.81 -25.01 -15.58
C VAL A 190 -3.43 -25.88 -14.38
N THR A 191 -2.33 -26.61 -14.51
CA THR A 191 -1.83 -27.52 -13.47
C THR A 191 -0.90 -26.81 -12.48
N ARG A 192 -0.61 -27.48 -11.37
CA ARG A 192 0.35 -26.97 -10.39
C ARG A 192 1.74 -26.87 -11.00
N GLU A 193 2.15 -27.85 -11.78
CA GLU A 193 3.44 -27.91 -12.45
C GLU A 193 3.62 -26.76 -13.43
N GLU A 194 2.56 -26.40 -14.17
CA GLU A 194 2.58 -25.25 -15.08
C GLU A 194 2.66 -23.91 -14.35
N THR A 195 2.12 -23.82 -13.12
CA THR A 195 2.22 -22.59 -12.32
C THR A 195 3.57 -22.43 -11.64
N ASP A 196 4.32 -23.51 -11.44
CA ASP A 196 5.63 -23.50 -10.79
C ASP A 196 6.79 -23.38 -11.81
N ALA A 197 6.53 -23.48 -13.12
CA ALA A 197 7.51 -23.39 -14.20
C ALA A 197 7.77 -21.94 -14.62
#